data_8dc55584e9429b2c9f017645879736f7
#
_entry.id   8dc55584e9429b2c9f017645879736f7
#
_cell.length_a   1.000
_cell.length_b   1.000
_cell.length_c   1.000
_cell.angle_alpha   90.00
_cell.angle_beta   90.00
_cell.angle_gamma   90.00
#
_symmetry.space_group_name_H-M   'P 1'
#
loop_
_entity.id
_entity.type
_entity.pdbx_description
1 polymer ?
#
loop_
_entity_poly.entity_id
_entity_poly.type
_entity_poly.pdbx_seq_one_letter_code
_entity_poly.pdbx_strand_id
1 'polypeptide(L)'
;MRRLALAAVLVISFGLIQPATFDTAIAATTHTITLLPNGGVGSSKVIRTSATSYKLPKVSFARAGFTFGGWATSASGPRAFTDKATIRVRSNLRLFALWNEVLPSAPTVAGRSIGTLLWHEEFRGAAGSAINPNFWTARYCGHEASNGGGTCHNNEPQWYLPSAVALDGSSTGNAVIATKRVYAAPAGGICLAGSCQFTSARFDTQGKVAFKYGYIEARIKMPVGGRNWPAYWMLGENITSVSWPQSGEIDIAEQGGDRPTRNSGAIHYSTTGIPNDCCGNHTYDYGEKWGDDYTATFHTYAIAWTQNRIDLLVDGSVFRTFTNTSIRSQYWSFNSPFFLILNNATGDFGGAWTGWTQSQMQIDYVRAWKLDGQGEVFLR
;
A
#
# COMPACT_ATOMS: atom_id res chain seq x y z
N MET A 1 -41.07 -35.18 116.18
CA MET A 1 -41.04 -34.23 115.14
C MET A 1 -39.70 -34.30 114.42
N ARG A 2 -39.59 -35.06 113.35
CA ARG A 2 -38.34 -35.22 112.59
C ARG A 2 -38.57 -34.72 111.16
N ARG A 3 -37.81 -33.73 110.74
CA ARG A 3 -37.85 -33.24 109.35
C ARG A 3 -36.88 -34.10 108.52
N LEU A 4 -37.40 -34.70 107.46
CA LEU A 4 -36.61 -35.32 106.41
C LEU A 4 -36.10 -34.22 105.44
N ALA A 5 -34.80 -34.24 105.26
CA ALA A 5 -34.14 -33.44 104.20
C ALA A 5 -34.00 -34.30 102.95
N LEU A 6 -34.55 -33.80 101.84
CA LEU A 6 -34.39 -34.42 100.48
C LEU A 6 -33.14 -33.84 99.80
N ALA A 7 -32.17 -34.69 99.54
CA ALA A 7 -31.02 -34.29 98.73
C ALA A 7 -31.28 -34.47 97.25
N ALA A 8 -31.21 -33.37 96.50
CA ALA A 8 -31.30 -33.42 95.04
C ALA A 8 -29.90 -33.66 94.47
N VAL A 9 -29.76 -34.75 93.67
CA VAL A 9 -28.53 -35.04 92.90
C VAL A 9 -28.61 -34.33 91.58
N LEU A 10 -27.67 -33.39 91.35
CA LEU A 10 -27.54 -32.65 90.06
C LEU A 10 -26.60 -33.50 89.17
N VAL A 11 -27.17 -34.08 88.07
CA VAL A 11 -26.39 -34.77 87.02
C VAL A 11 -25.95 -33.70 85.99
N ILE A 12 -24.64 -33.36 86.02
CA ILE A 12 -24.05 -32.48 84.96
C ILE A 12 -23.61 -33.41 83.82
N SER A 13 -24.33 -33.31 82.71
CA SER A 13 -23.94 -33.93 81.44
C SER A 13 -22.90 -33.07 80.71
N PHE A 14 -21.66 -33.53 80.69
CA PHE A 14 -20.63 -32.95 79.83
C PHE A 14 -20.94 -33.23 78.36
N GLY A 15 -21.49 -32.25 77.62
CA GLY A 15 -21.55 -32.29 76.14
C GLY A 15 -20.16 -32.14 75.56
N LEU A 16 -19.73 -33.12 74.80
CA LEU A 16 -18.50 -33.03 74.00
C LEU A 16 -18.71 -32.00 72.92
N ILE A 17 -18.05 -30.82 73.06
CA ILE A 17 -17.95 -29.80 71.99
C ILE A 17 -16.99 -30.38 70.94
N GLN A 18 -17.47 -30.83 69.81
CA GLN A 18 -16.65 -31.11 68.64
C GLN A 18 -16.06 -29.80 68.13
N PRO A 19 -14.75 -29.74 67.88
CA PRO A 19 -14.14 -28.57 67.26
C PRO A 19 -14.73 -28.42 65.84
N ALA A 20 -15.34 -27.27 65.54
CA ALA A 20 -15.74 -26.90 64.20
C ALA A 20 -14.45 -26.76 63.34
N THR A 21 -14.23 -27.69 62.43
CA THR A 21 -13.22 -27.54 61.42
C THR A 21 -13.65 -26.41 60.48
N PHE A 22 -13.10 -25.23 60.64
CA PHE A 22 -13.22 -24.16 59.66
C PHE A 22 -12.38 -24.61 58.45
N ASP A 23 -13.06 -25.17 57.48
CA ASP A 23 -12.52 -25.40 56.14
C ASP A 23 -12.35 -24.02 55.50
N THR A 24 -11.15 -23.39 55.72
CA THR A 24 -10.78 -22.15 55.02
C THR A 24 -10.59 -22.48 53.57
N ALA A 25 -11.69 -22.39 52.80
CA ALA A 25 -11.63 -22.44 51.35
C ALA A 25 -10.66 -21.34 50.89
N ILE A 26 -9.44 -21.72 50.53
CA ILE A 26 -8.48 -20.81 49.92
C ILE A 26 -9.11 -20.30 48.64
N ALA A 27 -9.49 -19.01 48.59
CA ALA A 27 -10.08 -18.39 47.41
C ALA A 27 -9.13 -18.61 46.22
N ALA A 28 -9.60 -19.28 45.18
CA ALA A 28 -8.82 -19.57 44.00
C ALA A 28 -8.35 -18.24 43.37
N THR A 29 -7.05 -18.10 43.19
CA THR A 29 -6.44 -16.89 42.57
C THR A 29 -6.97 -16.71 41.17
N THR A 30 -7.63 -15.58 40.91
CA THR A 30 -8.13 -15.24 39.56
C THR A 30 -7.03 -14.57 38.76
N HIS A 31 -6.76 -15.08 37.58
CA HIS A 31 -5.83 -14.53 36.60
C HIS A 31 -6.57 -13.89 35.40
N THR A 32 -5.90 -12.98 34.72
CA THR A 32 -6.40 -12.36 33.49
C THR A 32 -5.62 -12.83 32.27
N ILE A 33 -6.34 -13.16 31.18
CA ILE A 33 -5.78 -13.37 29.86
C ILE A 33 -6.27 -12.20 28.99
N THR A 34 -5.35 -11.37 28.51
CA THR A 34 -5.67 -10.25 27.63
C THR A 34 -5.27 -10.59 26.21
N LEU A 35 -6.24 -10.68 25.30
CA LEU A 35 -6.02 -10.89 23.87
C LEU A 35 -5.92 -9.53 23.18
N LEU A 36 -4.86 -9.29 22.43
CA LEU A 36 -4.52 -8.02 21.79
C LEU A 36 -4.48 -8.20 20.27
N PRO A 37 -5.11 -7.29 19.48
CA PRO A 37 -5.18 -7.41 18.03
C PRO A 37 -3.83 -7.23 17.31
N ASN A 38 -2.87 -6.54 17.92
CA ASN A 38 -1.49 -6.38 17.43
C ASN A 38 -1.42 -5.98 15.95
N GLY A 39 -1.99 -4.84 15.62
CA GLY A 39 -2.10 -4.35 14.24
C GLY A 39 -3.33 -4.87 13.46
N GLY A 40 -4.10 -5.77 14.04
CA GLY A 40 -5.41 -6.15 13.50
C GLY A 40 -6.54 -5.23 13.97
N VAL A 41 -7.70 -5.35 13.33
CA VAL A 41 -8.94 -4.65 13.68
C VAL A 41 -9.71 -5.46 14.73
N GLY A 42 -10.32 -4.77 15.69
CA GLY A 42 -11.11 -5.33 16.79
C GLY A 42 -10.62 -4.84 18.15
N SER A 43 -11.52 -4.83 19.13
CA SER A 43 -11.19 -4.44 20.51
C SER A 43 -10.48 -5.54 21.26
N SER A 44 -9.51 -5.20 22.10
CA SER A 44 -8.84 -6.13 23.01
C SER A 44 -9.86 -6.87 23.87
N LYS A 45 -9.63 -8.16 24.11
CA LYS A 45 -10.52 -9.01 24.92
C LYS A 45 -9.84 -9.42 26.22
N VAL A 46 -10.50 -9.16 27.35
CA VAL A 46 -10.04 -9.57 28.67
C VAL A 46 -10.88 -10.76 29.16
N ILE A 47 -10.19 -11.84 29.52
CA ILE A 47 -10.78 -13.08 30.06
C ILE A 47 -10.29 -13.21 31.50
N ARG A 48 -11.18 -13.45 32.46
CA ARG A 48 -10.87 -13.72 33.87
C ARG A 48 -11.12 -15.19 34.15
N THR A 49 -10.17 -15.87 34.77
CA THR A 49 -10.29 -17.27 35.10
C THR A 49 -9.50 -17.64 36.35
N SER A 50 -10.05 -18.53 37.18
CA SER A 50 -9.35 -19.19 38.29
C SER A 50 -8.89 -20.61 37.91
N ALA A 51 -9.23 -21.06 36.67
CA ALA A 51 -8.80 -22.37 36.17
C ALA A 51 -7.29 -22.35 35.85
N THR A 52 -6.60 -23.42 36.21
CA THR A 52 -5.17 -23.63 35.88
C THR A 52 -4.93 -23.99 34.42
N SER A 53 -6.02 -24.31 33.67
CA SER A 53 -6.01 -24.61 32.25
C SER A 53 -7.20 -23.90 31.58
N TYR A 54 -6.98 -23.25 30.45
CA TYR A 54 -8.00 -22.50 29.74
C TYR A 54 -7.88 -22.70 28.22
N LYS A 55 -9.01 -23.00 27.55
CA LYS A 55 -9.07 -23.08 26.10
C LYS A 55 -9.33 -21.71 25.52
N LEU A 56 -8.38 -21.19 24.75
CA LEU A 56 -8.51 -19.90 24.08
C LEU A 56 -9.73 -19.91 23.12
N PRO A 57 -10.46 -18.79 23.03
CA PRO A 57 -11.54 -18.66 22.06
C PRO A 57 -10.96 -18.61 20.64
N LYS A 58 -11.80 -18.84 19.64
CA LYS A 58 -11.46 -18.50 18.24
C LYS A 58 -11.06 -17.03 18.15
N VAL A 59 -10.01 -16.75 17.36
CA VAL A 59 -9.63 -15.35 17.08
C VAL A 59 -10.82 -14.58 16.51
N SER A 60 -11.07 -13.39 17.06
CA SER A 60 -12.13 -12.46 16.61
C SER A 60 -11.54 -11.20 15.96
N PHE A 61 -10.23 -11.11 15.88
CA PHE A 61 -9.53 -10.03 15.19
C PHE A 61 -9.36 -10.37 13.72
N ALA A 62 -9.31 -9.36 12.87
CA ALA A 62 -8.99 -9.47 11.45
C ALA A 62 -7.89 -8.47 11.08
N ARG A 63 -7.12 -8.79 10.06
CA ARG A 63 -6.17 -7.86 9.45
C ARG A 63 -6.23 -8.06 7.94
N ALA A 64 -6.56 -7.00 7.21
CA ALA A 64 -6.69 -7.06 5.76
C ALA A 64 -5.38 -7.51 5.11
N GLY A 65 -5.47 -8.47 4.18
CA GLY A 65 -4.30 -9.07 3.52
C GLY A 65 -3.47 -10.02 4.37
N PHE A 66 -3.97 -10.42 5.57
CA PHE A 66 -3.25 -11.34 6.44
C PHE A 66 -4.16 -12.46 6.94
N THR A 67 -3.58 -13.62 7.19
CA THR A 67 -4.20 -14.70 7.95
C THR A 67 -3.69 -14.71 9.38
N PHE A 68 -4.52 -15.19 10.30
CA PHE A 68 -4.12 -15.32 11.69
C PHE A 68 -3.06 -16.41 11.86
N GLY A 69 -1.87 -16.06 12.34
CA GLY A 69 -0.72 -16.95 12.51
C GLY A 69 -0.64 -17.61 13.90
N GLY A 70 -1.48 -17.19 14.86
CA GLY A 70 -1.44 -17.66 16.25
C GLY A 70 -1.22 -16.52 17.25
N TRP A 71 -0.87 -16.88 18.47
CA TRP A 71 -0.66 -15.97 19.59
C TRP A 71 0.80 -15.94 20.04
N ALA A 72 1.34 -14.75 20.28
CA ALA A 72 2.65 -14.54 20.90
C ALA A 72 2.50 -13.93 22.29
N THR A 73 3.52 -14.04 23.13
CA THR A 73 3.58 -13.43 24.48
C THR A 73 4.12 -12.00 24.46
N SER A 74 4.63 -11.55 23.31
CA SER A 74 5.05 -10.15 23.06
C SER A 74 4.65 -9.74 21.65
N ALA A 75 4.60 -8.44 21.37
CA ALA A 75 4.10 -7.91 20.08
C ALA A 75 4.91 -8.39 18.86
N SER A 76 6.21 -8.62 19.02
CA SER A 76 7.13 -9.10 17.97
C SER A 76 7.72 -10.48 18.27
N GLY A 77 7.19 -11.19 19.27
CA GLY A 77 7.71 -12.50 19.69
C GLY A 77 7.28 -13.64 18.76
N PRO A 78 7.91 -14.80 18.87
CA PRO A 78 7.52 -15.98 18.12
C PRO A 78 6.14 -16.49 18.56
N ARG A 79 5.54 -17.34 17.74
CA ARG A 79 4.27 -17.98 18.06
C ARG A 79 4.42 -18.89 19.29
N ALA A 80 3.68 -18.57 20.35
CA ALA A 80 3.59 -19.35 21.58
C ALA A 80 2.40 -20.33 21.54
N PHE A 81 1.26 -19.92 20.94
CA PHE A 81 0.05 -20.72 20.91
C PHE A 81 -0.65 -20.63 19.54
N THR A 82 -1.32 -21.73 19.15
CA THR A 82 -2.21 -21.75 17.99
C THR A 82 -3.59 -21.17 18.34
N ASP A 83 -4.46 -20.97 17.33
CA ASP A 83 -5.86 -20.63 17.57
C ASP A 83 -6.55 -21.73 18.39
N LYS A 84 -7.42 -21.34 19.32
CA LYS A 84 -8.16 -22.26 20.20
C LYS A 84 -7.29 -23.19 21.05
N ALA A 85 -6.00 -22.92 21.22
CA ALA A 85 -5.12 -23.72 22.04
C ALA A 85 -5.60 -23.79 23.50
N THR A 86 -5.41 -24.92 24.15
CA THR A 86 -5.54 -25.03 25.60
C THR A 86 -4.21 -24.67 26.27
N ILE A 87 -4.24 -23.65 27.12
CA ILE A 87 -3.04 -23.08 27.75
C ILE A 87 -3.08 -23.29 29.27
N ARG A 88 -1.92 -23.38 29.89
CA ARG A 88 -1.79 -23.32 31.36
C ARG A 88 -1.81 -21.87 31.83
N VAL A 89 -2.62 -21.57 32.84
CA VAL A 89 -2.75 -20.23 33.42
C VAL A 89 -2.19 -20.26 34.84
N ARG A 90 -1.03 -19.62 35.05
CA ARG A 90 -0.36 -19.52 36.36
C ARG A 90 -0.20 -18.09 36.82
N SER A 91 -0.39 -17.13 35.93
CA SER A 91 -0.28 -15.70 36.16
C SER A 91 -1.08 -14.93 35.13
N ASN A 92 -1.17 -13.62 35.26
CA ASN A 92 -1.75 -12.76 34.21
C ASN A 92 -0.95 -12.89 32.92
N LEU A 93 -1.65 -13.03 31.80
CA LEU A 93 -1.06 -13.28 30.48
C LEU A 93 -1.57 -12.26 29.45
N ARG A 94 -0.67 -11.72 28.68
CA ARG A 94 -1.00 -10.90 27.50
C ARG A 94 -0.62 -11.69 26.25
N LEU A 95 -1.57 -11.83 25.34
CA LEU A 95 -1.39 -12.55 24.07
C LEU A 95 -1.61 -11.59 22.92
N PHE A 96 -0.64 -11.51 22.04
CA PHE A 96 -0.61 -10.66 20.87
C PHE A 96 -0.91 -11.51 19.64
N ALA A 97 -1.88 -11.09 18.82
CA ALA A 97 -2.16 -11.75 17.56
C ALA A 97 -0.94 -11.68 16.64
N LEU A 98 -0.59 -12.80 16.03
CA LEU A 98 0.39 -12.88 14.94
C LEU A 98 -0.34 -12.95 13.62
N TRP A 99 0.24 -12.32 12.62
CA TRP A 99 -0.34 -12.20 11.30
C TRP A 99 0.64 -12.69 10.24
N ASN A 100 0.18 -13.63 9.39
CA ASN A 100 0.92 -14.07 8.22
C ASN A 100 0.35 -13.34 7.00
N GLU A 101 1.20 -12.64 6.26
CA GLU A 101 0.77 -11.96 5.05
C GLU A 101 0.31 -12.95 3.99
N VAL A 102 -0.79 -12.61 3.30
CA VAL A 102 -1.27 -13.34 2.12
C VAL A 102 -0.64 -12.64 0.91
N LEU A 103 0.38 -13.26 0.36
CA LEU A 103 1.07 -12.72 -0.82
C LEU A 103 0.14 -12.76 -2.04
N PRO A 104 0.22 -11.76 -2.92
CA PRO A 104 -0.52 -11.74 -4.17
C PRO A 104 -0.18 -12.95 -5.05
N SER A 105 -1.20 -13.54 -5.67
CA SER A 105 -1.01 -14.54 -6.71
C SER A 105 -0.52 -13.89 -8.00
N ALA A 106 0.28 -14.63 -8.76
CA ALA A 106 0.72 -14.19 -10.07
C ALA A 106 -0.49 -14.06 -11.03
N PRO A 107 -0.56 -12.99 -11.83
CA PRO A 107 -1.57 -12.86 -12.87
C PRO A 107 -1.29 -13.83 -14.02
N THR A 108 -2.27 -13.97 -14.90
CA THR A 108 -2.12 -14.75 -16.15
C THR A 108 -2.01 -13.80 -17.33
N VAL A 109 -0.93 -13.97 -18.12
CA VAL A 109 -0.71 -13.21 -19.36
C VAL A 109 -0.51 -14.21 -20.49
N ALA A 110 -1.28 -14.07 -21.56
CA ALA A 110 -1.25 -15.00 -22.69
C ALA A 110 0.17 -15.11 -23.29
N GLY A 111 0.66 -16.33 -23.43
CA GLY A 111 1.97 -16.62 -24.02
C GLY A 111 3.18 -16.22 -23.19
N ARG A 112 3.00 -15.83 -21.91
CA ARG A 112 4.09 -15.43 -21.01
C ARG A 112 4.06 -16.26 -19.71
N SER A 113 5.23 -16.48 -19.14
CA SER A 113 5.39 -17.17 -17.85
C SER A 113 5.62 -16.15 -16.73
N ILE A 114 4.63 -15.95 -15.88
CA ILE A 114 4.75 -15.10 -14.69
C ILE A 114 5.27 -15.96 -13.53
N GLY A 115 6.43 -15.59 -13.00
CA GLY A 115 7.14 -16.32 -11.96
C GLY A 115 6.87 -15.79 -10.54
N THR A 116 7.90 -15.84 -9.70
CA THR A 116 7.81 -15.41 -8.30
C THR A 116 7.55 -13.91 -8.18
N LEU A 117 6.75 -13.55 -7.14
CA LEU A 117 6.59 -12.17 -6.71
C LEU A 117 7.96 -11.61 -6.26
N LEU A 118 8.34 -10.46 -6.78
CA LEU A 118 9.59 -9.77 -6.48
C LEU A 118 9.39 -8.63 -5.47
N TRP A 119 8.29 -7.90 -5.63
CA TRP A 119 7.96 -6.76 -4.79
C TRP A 119 6.47 -6.41 -4.90
N HIS A 120 5.92 -5.82 -3.84
CA HIS A 120 4.56 -5.29 -3.87
C HIS A 120 4.36 -4.15 -2.88
N GLU A 121 3.41 -3.27 -3.21
CA GLU A 121 2.85 -2.25 -2.35
C GLU A 121 1.32 -2.31 -2.45
N GLU A 122 0.66 -2.49 -1.31
CA GLU A 122 -0.78 -2.68 -1.22
C GLU A 122 -1.50 -1.45 -0.64
N PHE A 123 -0.80 -0.38 -0.40
CA PHE A 123 -1.30 0.89 0.14
C PHE A 123 -2.22 0.76 1.36
N ARG A 124 -1.95 -0.21 2.23
CA ARG A 124 -2.74 -0.47 3.44
C ARG A 124 -2.30 0.43 4.58
N GLY A 125 -3.28 1.05 5.25
CA GLY A 125 -3.00 1.89 6.41
C GLY A 125 -4.26 2.59 6.89
N ALA A 126 -4.13 3.44 7.94
CA ALA A 126 -5.23 4.23 8.43
C ALA A 126 -5.62 5.34 7.44
N ALA A 127 -6.89 5.70 7.40
CA ALA A 127 -7.37 6.81 6.58
C ALA A 127 -6.60 8.10 6.88
N GLY A 128 -6.17 8.80 5.83
CA GLY A 128 -5.40 10.04 5.94
C GLY A 128 -3.92 9.87 6.27
N SER A 129 -3.42 8.63 6.50
CA SER A 129 -1.99 8.41 6.69
C SER A 129 -1.22 8.56 5.38
N ALA A 130 0.06 8.91 5.48
CA ALA A 130 0.94 9.00 4.34
C ALA A 130 1.21 7.62 3.71
N ILE A 131 1.55 7.61 2.42
CA ILE A 131 2.09 6.43 1.73
C ILE A 131 3.41 5.98 2.37
N ASN A 132 3.79 4.72 2.16
CA ASN A 132 4.97 4.13 2.78
C ASN A 132 6.27 4.87 2.40
N PRO A 133 6.92 5.60 3.33
CA PRO A 133 8.10 6.41 3.03
C PRO A 133 9.35 5.57 2.72
N ASN A 134 9.35 4.27 3.01
CA ASN A 134 10.47 3.40 2.64
C ASN A 134 10.52 3.10 1.14
N PHE A 135 9.37 3.16 0.46
CA PHE A 135 9.27 2.88 -0.97
C PHE A 135 9.00 4.12 -1.81
N TRP A 136 8.27 5.10 -1.26
CA TRP A 136 7.76 6.23 -2.01
C TRP A 136 8.21 7.58 -1.46
N THR A 137 8.41 8.52 -2.36
CA THR A 137 8.60 9.94 -2.05
C THR A 137 7.48 10.73 -2.70
N ALA A 138 6.61 11.34 -1.90
CA ALA A 138 5.65 12.31 -2.39
C ALA A 138 6.38 13.64 -2.67
N ARG A 139 6.26 14.15 -3.91
CA ARG A 139 6.99 15.31 -4.35
C ARG A 139 6.28 16.62 -3.99
N TYR A 140 7.07 17.59 -3.59
CA TYR A 140 6.65 18.97 -3.51
C TYR A 140 7.24 19.70 -4.72
N CYS A 141 6.42 19.98 -5.71
CA CYS A 141 6.87 20.67 -6.89
C CYS A 141 5.71 21.39 -7.58
N GLY A 142 5.95 22.59 -7.94
CA GLY A 142 5.11 23.40 -8.79
C GLY A 142 5.85 23.78 -10.03
N HIS A 143 5.32 24.71 -10.73
CA HIS A 143 5.84 25.25 -11.97
C HIS A 143 7.20 25.97 -11.82
N GLU A 144 7.88 25.90 -10.67
CA GLU A 144 9.15 26.57 -10.46
C GLU A 144 10.36 25.69 -10.80
N ALA A 145 11.03 26.06 -11.90
CA ALA A 145 12.39 25.63 -12.17
C ALA A 145 13.44 26.32 -11.28
N SER A 146 13.06 27.30 -10.44
CA SER A 146 14.01 28.24 -9.81
C SER A 146 14.76 27.69 -8.61
N ASN A 147 14.35 26.53 -8.02
CA ASN A 147 14.98 26.03 -6.79
C ASN A 147 15.72 24.70 -6.94
N GLY A 148 16.19 24.34 -8.13
CA GLY A 148 17.02 23.14 -8.32
C GLY A 148 16.32 21.80 -7.99
N GLY A 149 15.08 21.85 -7.62
CA GLY A 149 14.23 20.70 -7.38
C GLY A 149 13.60 20.23 -8.70
N GLY A 150 14.38 19.52 -9.51
CA GLY A 150 14.05 18.98 -10.81
C GLY A 150 12.58 18.88 -11.14
N THR A 151 12.27 19.47 -12.19
CA THR A 151 11.22 19.21 -13.19
C THR A 151 10.14 18.20 -12.82
N CYS A 152 9.08 18.67 -12.20
CA CYS A 152 7.84 17.94 -12.07
C CYS A 152 6.80 18.45 -13.09
N HIS A 153 7.16 18.94 -14.26
CA HIS A 153 6.19 19.65 -15.07
C HIS A 153 6.52 19.70 -16.57
N ASN A 154 5.46 19.73 -17.36
CA ASN A 154 5.42 20.07 -18.77
C ASN A 154 4.59 21.34 -19.00
N ASN A 155 4.84 22.43 -18.27
CA ASN A 155 3.99 23.63 -18.21
C ASN A 155 2.56 23.36 -17.69
N GLU A 156 2.43 22.39 -16.81
CA GLU A 156 1.15 21.96 -16.23
C GLU A 156 0.69 22.97 -15.17
N PRO A 157 -0.60 23.31 -15.07
CA PRO A 157 -1.09 24.35 -14.16
C PRO A 157 -1.38 23.86 -12.74
N GLN A 158 -0.99 22.65 -12.34
CA GLN A 158 -1.11 22.19 -10.97
C GLN A 158 0.15 22.41 -10.16
N TRP A 159 -0.08 22.36 -8.86
CA TRP A 159 0.95 22.29 -7.85
C TRP A 159 0.91 20.90 -7.22
N TYR A 160 2.02 20.17 -7.26
CA TYR A 160 2.11 18.88 -6.55
C TYR A 160 2.46 19.10 -5.08
N LEU A 161 1.63 18.54 -4.21
CA LEU A 161 1.77 18.63 -2.76
C LEU A 161 1.81 17.22 -2.15
N PRO A 162 2.73 16.91 -1.23
CA PRO A 162 2.71 15.65 -0.49
C PRO A 162 1.39 15.39 0.25
N SER A 163 0.70 16.45 0.70
CA SER A 163 -0.60 16.36 1.38
C SER A 163 -1.77 16.05 0.45
N ALA A 164 -1.56 16.05 -0.87
CA ALA A 164 -2.60 15.70 -1.85
C ALA A 164 -2.65 14.20 -2.17
N VAL A 165 -1.80 13.38 -1.55
CA VAL A 165 -1.88 11.91 -1.58
C VAL A 165 -1.95 11.37 -0.16
N ALA A 166 -2.90 10.46 0.09
CA ALA A 166 -3.05 9.78 1.37
C ALA A 166 -3.70 8.41 1.19
N LEU A 167 -3.57 7.55 2.18
CA LEU A 167 -4.28 6.27 2.24
C LEU A 167 -5.76 6.49 2.60
N ASP A 168 -6.65 5.70 2.00
CA ASP A 168 -8.10 5.84 2.22
C ASP A 168 -8.62 5.11 3.48
N GLY A 169 -7.81 4.21 4.05
CA GLY A 169 -8.17 3.42 5.21
C GLY A 169 -9.14 2.28 4.93
N SER A 170 -9.42 1.98 3.67
CA SER A 170 -10.26 0.83 3.29
C SER A 170 -9.59 -0.50 3.65
N SER A 171 -10.38 -1.56 3.73
CA SER A 171 -9.87 -2.88 4.08
C SER A 171 -8.94 -3.47 3.02
N THR A 172 -9.09 -3.07 1.77
CA THR A 172 -8.20 -3.46 0.66
C THR A 172 -6.96 -2.57 0.60
N GLY A 173 -7.08 -1.30 1.03
CA GLY A 173 -6.06 -0.27 0.92
C GLY A 173 -6.14 0.44 -0.44
N ASN A 174 -6.05 1.78 -0.44
CA ASN A 174 -5.78 2.55 -1.66
C ASN A 174 -4.95 3.79 -1.30
N ALA A 175 -3.99 4.14 -2.15
CA ALA A 175 -3.49 5.50 -2.20
C ALA A 175 -4.43 6.34 -3.06
N VAL A 176 -4.82 7.51 -2.56
CA VAL A 176 -5.73 8.43 -3.25
C VAL A 176 -5.01 9.73 -3.54
N ILE A 177 -4.84 10.05 -4.82
CA ILE A 177 -4.43 11.38 -5.25
C ILE A 177 -5.69 12.24 -5.40
N ALA A 178 -5.80 13.28 -4.57
CA ALA A 178 -6.89 14.23 -4.59
C ALA A 178 -6.47 15.49 -5.37
N THR A 179 -6.95 15.62 -6.61
CA THR A 179 -6.75 16.82 -7.41
C THR A 179 -7.88 17.81 -7.15
N LYS A 180 -7.54 19.06 -6.79
CA LYS A 180 -8.52 20.08 -6.41
C LYS A 180 -8.33 21.34 -7.23
N ARG A 181 -9.42 21.98 -7.63
CA ARG A 181 -9.42 23.33 -8.15
C ARG A 181 -9.06 24.30 -7.03
N VAL A 182 -8.15 25.21 -7.28
CA VAL A 182 -7.77 26.28 -6.34
C VAL A 182 -7.83 27.64 -7.04
N TYR A 183 -8.07 28.69 -6.25
CA TYR A 183 -8.21 30.07 -6.75
C TYR A 183 -7.08 30.99 -6.24
N ALA A 184 -6.18 30.42 -5.43
CA ALA A 184 -4.98 31.07 -4.95
C ALA A 184 -3.84 30.06 -4.89
N ALA A 185 -2.59 30.54 -5.02
CA ALA A 185 -1.42 29.69 -4.85
C ALA A 185 -1.39 29.10 -3.44
N PRO A 186 -0.99 27.82 -3.27
CA PRO A 186 -0.67 27.28 -1.96
C PRO A 186 0.36 28.17 -1.25
N ALA A 187 0.36 28.20 0.08
CA ALA A 187 1.29 29.02 0.84
C ALA A 187 2.74 28.73 0.45
N GLY A 188 3.49 29.75 0.00
CA GLY A 188 4.86 29.62 -0.48
C GLY A 188 5.01 29.22 -1.95
N GLY A 189 3.91 29.09 -2.69
CA GLY A 189 3.91 28.67 -4.09
C GLY A 189 3.87 29.82 -5.09
N ILE A 190 4.69 29.75 -6.12
CA ILE A 190 4.60 30.60 -7.31
C ILE A 190 4.17 29.71 -8.47
N CYS A 191 3.15 30.13 -9.20
CA CYS A 191 2.72 29.47 -10.43
C CYS A 191 3.20 30.27 -11.64
N LEU A 192 4.04 29.71 -12.48
CA LEU A 192 4.65 30.39 -13.63
C LEU A 192 3.63 30.85 -14.69
N ALA A 193 2.51 30.18 -14.80
CA ALA A 193 1.44 30.55 -15.73
C ALA A 193 0.45 31.59 -15.16
N GLY A 194 0.85 32.38 -14.17
CA GLY A 194 0.05 33.50 -13.62
C GLY A 194 -0.90 33.10 -12.48
N SER A 195 -1.50 31.93 -12.45
CA SER A 195 -2.31 31.45 -11.33
C SER A 195 -2.23 29.94 -11.22
N CYS A 196 -1.91 29.43 -10.01
CA CYS A 196 -2.12 28.03 -9.72
C CYS A 196 -3.61 27.71 -9.83
N GLN A 197 -3.96 26.82 -10.72
CA GLN A 197 -5.34 26.49 -10.96
C GLN A 197 -5.76 25.23 -10.21
N PHE A 198 -4.79 24.36 -9.89
CA PHE A 198 -5.05 23.09 -9.26
C PHE A 198 -3.95 22.73 -8.26
N THR A 199 -4.30 21.92 -7.27
CA THR A 199 -3.36 21.12 -6.48
C THR A 199 -3.56 19.68 -6.78
N SER A 200 -2.49 18.87 -6.79
CA SER A 200 -2.49 17.44 -7.04
C SER A 200 -1.31 16.76 -6.35
N ALA A 201 -1.05 15.48 -6.62
CA ALA A 201 0.13 14.79 -6.15
C ALA A 201 0.87 14.05 -7.26
N ARG A 202 2.18 13.97 -7.08
CA ARG A 202 3.11 13.06 -7.74
C ARG A 202 3.93 12.37 -6.67
N PHE A 203 4.10 11.07 -6.78
CA PHE A 203 5.00 10.31 -5.93
C PHE A 203 5.73 9.25 -6.74
N ASP A 204 6.94 8.93 -6.33
CA ASP A 204 7.82 8.05 -7.06
C ASP A 204 8.73 7.22 -6.14
N THR A 205 9.37 6.22 -6.75
CA THR A 205 10.30 5.33 -6.05
C THR A 205 11.77 5.68 -6.26
N GLN A 206 12.09 6.84 -6.82
CA GLN A 206 13.45 7.28 -7.11
C GLN A 206 14.35 7.23 -5.87
N GLY A 207 15.50 6.56 -5.97
CA GLY A 207 16.47 6.40 -4.88
C GLY A 207 16.01 5.46 -3.76
N LYS A 208 14.91 4.71 -3.96
CA LYS A 208 14.36 3.75 -2.98
C LYS A 208 14.12 2.38 -3.59
N VAL A 209 13.37 2.33 -4.70
CA VAL A 209 13.07 1.07 -5.40
C VAL A 209 13.23 1.30 -6.90
N ALA A 210 14.05 0.46 -7.53
CA ALA A 210 14.17 0.43 -8.98
C ALA A 210 13.89 -0.98 -9.50
N PHE A 211 13.45 -1.07 -10.73
CA PHE A 211 13.05 -2.30 -11.40
C PHE A 211 13.85 -2.45 -12.70
N LYS A 212 14.22 -3.69 -13.00
CA LYS A 212 14.78 -4.02 -14.30
C LYS A 212 14.16 -5.30 -14.79
N TYR A 213 13.39 -5.20 -15.88
CA TYR A 213 12.59 -6.28 -16.43
C TYR A 213 11.52 -6.80 -15.46
N GLY A 214 10.76 -7.77 -15.89
CA GLY A 214 9.68 -8.39 -15.11
C GLY A 214 8.29 -8.01 -15.63
N TYR A 215 7.29 -8.49 -14.95
CA TYR A 215 5.90 -8.05 -15.09
C TYR A 215 5.58 -7.12 -13.94
N ILE A 216 5.31 -5.85 -14.24
CA ILE A 216 5.03 -4.83 -13.24
C ILE A 216 3.64 -4.27 -13.53
N GLU A 217 2.77 -4.34 -12.53
CA GLU A 217 1.34 -4.01 -12.66
C GLU A 217 0.91 -3.09 -11.54
N ALA A 218 0.10 -2.08 -11.90
CA ALA A 218 -0.67 -1.30 -10.96
C ALA A 218 -2.17 -1.47 -11.23
N ARG A 219 -2.98 -1.51 -10.18
CA ARG A 219 -4.44 -1.48 -10.31
C ARG A 219 -4.95 -0.11 -9.91
N ILE A 220 -5.52 0.59 -10.89
CA ILE A 220 -5.84 2.01 -10.79
C ILE A 220 -7.27 2.27 -11.28
N LYS A 221 -7.96 3.15 -10.56
CA LYS A 221 -9.17 3.81 -11.03
C LYS A 221 -8.81 5.24 -11.42
N MET A 222 -8.97 5.57 -12.70
CA MET A 222 -8.60 6.87 -13.25
C MET A 222 -9.57 7.97 -12.78
N PRO A 223 -9.12 9.24 -12.67
CA PRO A 223 -9.94 10.36 -12.23
C PRO A 223 -10.95 10.77 -13.30
N VAL A 224 -12.13 11.21 -12.86
CA VAL A 224 -13.20 11.69 -13.75
C VAL A 224 -12.99 13.16 -14.11
N GLY A 225 -13.26 13.50 -15.37
CA GLY A 225 -13.45 14.86 -15.86
C GLY A 225 -12.25 15.47 -16.58
N GLY A 226 -12.56 16.24 -17.61
CA GLY A 226 -11.56 16.91 -18.44
C GLY A 226 -10.60 17.78 -17.65
N ARG A 227 -9.42 18.01 -18.14
CA ARG A 227 -8.22 18.61 -17.56
C ARG A 227 -7.38 17.65 -16.73
N ASN A 228 -7.91 16.53 -16.20
CA ASN A 228 -7.08 15.53 -15.54
C ASN A 228 -6.16 14.83 -16.56
N TRP A 229 -4.93 14.59 -16.15
CA TRP A 229 -3.92 13.85 -16.88
C TRP A 229 -3.20 12.91 -15.93
N PRO A 230 -3.86 11.80 -15.51
CA PRO A 230 -3.26 10.77 -14.70
C PRO A 230 -2.22 9.99 -15.49
N ALA A 231 -1.14 9.61 -14.82
CA ALA A 231 -0.07 8.79 -15.39
C ALA A 231 0.47 7.76 -14.40
N TYR A 232 0.79 6.58 -14.92
CA TYR A 232 1.58 5.53 -14.32
C TYR A 232 2.72 5.20 -15.27
N TRP A 233 3.94 5.55 -14.88
CA TRP A 233 5.08 5.62 -15.76
C TRP A 233 6.41 5.39 -15.05
N MET A 234 7.51 5.36 -15.81
CA MET A 234 8.85 5.08 -15.31
C MET A 234 9.89 5.98 -15.97
N LEU A 235 10.92 6.35 -15.20
CA LEU A 235 12.13 6.99 -15.70
C LEU A 235 13.37 6.16 -15.37
N GLY A 236 14.37 6.19 -16.24
CA GLY A 236 15.65 5.53 -16.00
C GLY A 236 16.33 6.04 -14.72
N GLU A 237 16.82 5.10 -13.88
CA GLU A 237 17.45 5.44 -12.59
C GLU A 237 18.68 6.34 -12.76
N ASN A 238 19.33 6.27 -13.91
CA ASN A 238 20.51 7.08 -14.28
C ASN A 238 20.19 8.52 -14.76
N ILE A 239 18.93 8.96 -14.65
CA ILE A 239 18.47 10.27 -15.17
C ILE A 239 19.30 11.45 -14.63
N THR A 240 19.79 11.34 -13.40
CA THR A 240 20.63 12.39 -12.79
C THR A 240 22.02 12.50 -13.40
N SER A 241 22.48 11.47 -14.13
CA SER A 241 23.81 11.45 -14.77
C SER A 241 23.76 11.63 -16.28
N VAL A 242 22.69 11.17 -16.94
CA VAL A 242 22.60 11.24 -18.41
C VAL A 242 21.49 12.18 -18.91
N SER A 243 20.63 12.66 -18.01
CA SER A 243 19.47 13.50 -18.30
C SER A 243 18.39 12.78 -19.14
N TRP A 244 17.26 13.45 -19.32
CA TRP A 244 16.20 13.06 -20.24
C TRP A 244 16.51 13.65 -21.64
N PRO A 245 16.23 12.93 -22.74
CA PRO A 245 15.59 11.61 -22.84
C PRO A 245 16.56 10.42 -22.87
N GLN A 246 17.86 10.59 -22.64
CA GLN A 246 18.86 9.52 -22.70
C GLN A 246 18.64 8.45 -21.64
N SER A 247 18.11 8.83 -20.47
CA SER A 247 17.72 7.89 -19.42
C SER A 247 16.65 6.89 -19.86
N GLY A 248 15.85 7.27 -20.87
CA GLY A 248 14.62 6.60 -21.25
C GLY A 248 13.44 6.96 -20.33
N GLU A 249 12.24 6.86 -20.90
CA GLU A 249 10.95 6.99 -20.21
C GLU A 249 9.99 5.93 -20.75
N ILE A 250 9.19 5.34 -19.88
CA ILE A 250 8.19 4.33 -20.24
C ILE A 250 6.87 4.75 -19.60
N ASP A 251 5.91 5.16 -20.44
CA ASP A 251 4.56 5.49 -20.00
C ASP A 251 3.69 4.25 -20.12
N ILE A 252 3.43 3.61 -18.99
CA ILE A 252 2.62 2.38 -18.95
C ILE A 252 1.15 2.72 -19.16
N ALA A 253 0.70 3.82 -18.56
CA ALA A 253 -0.66 4.33 -18.72
C ALA A 253 -0.69 5.85 -18.60
N GLU A 254 -1.31 6.49 -19.59
CA GLU A 254 -1.69 7.90 -19.58
C GLU A 254 -3.12 8.04 -20.09
N GLN A 255 -3.91 8.90 -19.43
CA GLN A 255 -5.28 9.16 -19.84
C GLN A 255 -5.57 10.66 -19.87
N GLY A 256 -6.22 11.12 -20.95
CA GLY A 256 -6.88 12.43 -20.95
C GLY A 256 -8.25 12.32 -20.29
N GLY A 257 -8.52 13.16 -19.30
CA GLY A 257 -9.78 13.12 -18.55
C GLY A 257 -11.02 13.46 -19.39
N ASP A 258 -10.85 14.01 -20.59
CA ASP A 258 -11.90 14.21 -21.61
C ASP A 258 -12.17 12.95 -22.46
N ARG A 259 -11.33 11.92 -22.30
CA ARG A 259 -11.37 10.67 -23.05
C ARG A 259 -11.36 9.45 -22.12
N PRO A 260 -12.42 9.24 -21.32
CA PRO A 260 -12.44 8.24 -20.27
C PRO A 260 -12.32 6.79 -20.78
N THR A 261 -12.59 6.56 -22.06
CA THR A 261 -12.51 5.23 -22.72
C THR A 261 -11.19 4.99 -23.44
N ARG A 262 -10.22 5.92 -23.35
CA ARG A 262 -8.93 5.81 -24.01
C ARG A 262 -7.79 5.79 -22.99
N ASN A 263 -6.95 4.77 -23.04
CA ASN A 263 -5.64 4.73 -22.42
C ASN A 263 -4.56 4.81 -23.48
N SER A 264 -3.50 5.57 -23.26
CA SER A 264 -2.28 5.56 -24.06
C SER A 264 -1.09 5.09 -23.25
N GLY A 265 -0.08 4.61 -23.97
CA GLY A 265 1.22 4.31 -23.38
C GLY A 265 2.30 4.54 -24.41
N ALA A 266 3.49 4.90 -23.97
CA ALA A 266 4.57 5.36 -24.82
C ALA A 266 5.93 4.91 -24.30
N ILE A 267 6.95 5.04 -25.15
CA ILE A 267 8.35 5.08 -24.75
C ILE A 267 8.99 6.33 -25.32
N HIS A 268 9.84 7.01 -24.53
CA HIS A 268 10.59 8.18 -24.97
C HIS A 268 12.09 7.88 -24.84
N TYR A 269 12.84 8.26 -25.86
CA TYR A 269 14.28 7.96 -25.94
C TYR A 269 15.03 8.99 -26.79
N SER A 270 16.35 9.02 -26.66
CA SER A 270 17.22 9.86 -27.46
C SER A 270 17.63 9.16 -28.77
N THR A 271 17.69 9.90 -29.87
CA THR A 271 18.20 9.42 -31.15
C THR A 271 19.67 9.75 -31.40
N THR A 272 20.33 10.50 -30.49
CA THR A 272 21.76 10.85 -30.60
C THR A 272 22.64 10.06 -29.65
N GLY A 273 22.09 9.60 -28.51
CA GLY A 273 22.86 8.97 -27.45
C GLY A 273 23.88 9.91 -26.78
N ILE A 274 23.78 11.22 -27.02
CA ILE A 274 24.68 12.22 -26.41
C ILE A 274 24.17 12.51 -25.00
N PRO A 275 24.95 12.23 -23.93
CA PRO A 275 24.57 12.59 -22.57
C PRO A 275 24.29 14.09 -22.41
N ASN A 276 23.28 14.44 -21.65
CA ASN A 276 22.86 15.82 -21.37
C ASN A 276 22.39 16.62 -22.60
N ASP A 277 22.10 15.98 -23.72
CA ASP A 277 21.43 16.60 -24.86
C ASP A 277 19.93 16.69 -24.59
N CYS A 278 19.56 17.58 -23.68
CA CYS A 278 18.16 17.83 -23.36
C CYS A 278 17.42 18.34 -24.60
N CYS A 279 16.37 17.62 -24.99
CA CYS A 279 15.26 18.11 -25.78
C CYS A 279 15.45 18.25 -27.29
N GLY A 280 16.67 18.23 -27.83
CA GLY A 280 16.91 18.44 -29.28
C GLY A 280 16.71 17.19 -30.14
N ASN A 281 16.86 16.01 -29.59
CA ASN A 281 16.84 14.73 -30.28
C ASN A 281 15.94 13.69 -29.61
N HIS A 282 14.92 14.17 -28.95
CA HIS A 282 13.85 13.36 -28.39
C HIS A 282 12.98 12.77 -29.51
N THR A 283 12.69 11.49 -29.37
CA THR A 283 11.64 10.82 -30.15
C THR A 283 10.82 9.90 -29.24
N TYR A 284 9.64 9.57 -29.67
CA TYR A 284 8.75 8.67 -28.94
C TYR A 284 8.02 7.74 -29.89
N ASP A 285 7.59 6.61 -29.35
CA ASP A 285 6.68 5.68 -30.01
C ASP A 285 5.57 5.34 -29.03
N TYR A 286 4.33 5.23 -29.49
CA TYR A 286 3.17 5.09 -28.62
C TYR A 286 2.14 4.09 -29.14
N GLY A 287 1.20 3.73 -28.29
CA GLY A 287 0.01 2.97 -28.63
C GLY A 287 -1.19 3.40 -27.81
N GLU A 288 -2.35 3.05 -28.28
CA GLU A 288 -3.62 3.38 -27.64
C GLU A 288 -4.46 2.12 -27.43
N LYS A 289 -5.17 2.10 -26.29
CA LYS A 289 -6.19 1.11 -25.99
C LYS A 289 -7.52 1.82 -25.79
N TRP A 290 -8.45 1.52 -26.66
CA TRP A 290 -9.83 1.95 -26.54
C TRP A 290 -10.68 0.82 -25.95
N GLY A 291 -11.58 1.13 -25.05
CA GLY A 291 -12.39 0.11 -24.39
C GLY A 291 -13.41 0.69 -23.43
N ASP A 292 -13.45 0.10 -22.23
CA ASP A 292 -14.37 0.50 -21.17
C ASP A 292 -14.03 1.88 -20.60
N ASP A 293 -14.92 2.43 -19.80
CA ASP A 293 -14.69 3.66 -19.06
C ASP A 293 -13.73 3.40 -17.89
N TYR A 294 -12.47 3.78 -18.07
CA TYR A 294 -11.38 3.61 -17.08
C TYR A 294 -11.58 4.45 -15.81
N THR A 295 -12.57 5.34 -15.81
CA THR A 295 -12.93 6.14 -14.63
C THR A 295 -14.06 5.50 -13.81
N ALA A 296 -14.78 4.53 -14.37
CA ALA A 296 -15.91 3.89 -13.71
C ALA A 296 -15.48 2.87 -12.65
N THR A 297 -14.48 2.05 -12.96
CA THR A 297 -13.98 0.97 -12.09
C THR A 297 -12.45 0.94 -12.04
N PHE A 298 -11.91 0.04 -11.23
CA PHE A 298 -10.48 -0.24 -11.23
C PHE A 298 -10.11 -1.14 -12.40
N HIS A 299 -9.05 -0.77 -13.11
CA HIS A 299 -8.41 -1.54 -14.17
C HIS A 299 -6.95 -1.82 -13.82
N THR A 300 -6.36 -2.87 -14.42
CA THR A 300 -4.95 -3.16 -14.29
C THR A 300 -4.18 -2.60 -15.48
N TYR A 301 -3.09 -1.90 -15.19
CA TYR A 301 -2.16 -1.35 -16.17
C TYR A 301 -0.80 -1.97 -15.92
N ALA A 302 -0.20 -2.57 -16.95
CA ALA A 302 1.02 -3.33 -16.75
C ALA A 302 2.03 -3.16 -17.88
N ILE A 303 3.29 -3.43 -17.52
CA ILE A 303 4.39 -3.63 -18.43
C ILE A 303 4.89 -5.08 -18.32
N ALA A 304 4.97 -5.80 -19.43
CA ALA A 304 5.69 -7.05 -19.54
C ALA A 304 7.03 -6.77 -20.24
N TRP A 305 8.08 -6.66 -19.44
CA TRP A 305 9.36 -6.12 -19.86
C TRP A 305 10.47 -7.17 -19.73
N THR A 306 11.12 -7.45 -20.86
CA THR A 306 12.28 -8.32 -20.95
C THR A 306 13.40 -7.61 -21.68
N GLN A 307 14.59 -8.20 -21.73
CA GLN A 307 15.67 -7.65 -22.53
C GLN A 307 15.21 -7.38 -23.97
N ASN A 308 15.37 -6.15 -24.43
CA ASN A 308 15.04 -5.71 -25.79
C ASN A 308 13.56 -5.76 -26.19
N ARG A 309 12.63 -5.94 -25.22
CA ARG A 309 11.19 -5.96 -25.51
C ARG A 309 10.38 -5.39 -24.35
N ILE A 310 9.42 -4.55 -24.68
CA ILE A 310 8.39 -4.01 -23.79
C ILE A 310 7.03 -4.27 -24.44
N ASP A 311 6.14 -4.91 -23.68
CA ASP A 311 4.70 -5.01 -23.99
C ASP A 311 3.93 -4.19 -22.97
N LEU A 312 3.06 -3.29 -23.40
CA LEU A 312 2.13 -2.55 -22.55
C LEU A 312 0.76 -3.21 -22.55
N LEU A 313 0.17 -3.36 -21.37
CA LEU A 313 -1.08 -4.11 -21.18
C LEU A 313 -2.11 -3.30 -20.39
N VAL A 314 -3.38 -3.50 -20.74
CA VAL A 314 -4.54 -3.13 -19.91
C VAL A 314 -5.36 -4.39 -19.70
N ASP A 315 -5.72 -4.69 -18.44
CA ASP A 315 -6.50 -5.86 -18.03
C ASP A 315 -5.97 -7.17 -18.65
N GLY A 316 -4.64 -7.35 -18.56
CA GLY A 316 -3.93 -8.53 -19.08
C GLY A 316 -3.83 -8.62 -20.61
N SER A 317 -4.40 -7.66 -21.34
CA SER A 317 -4.38 -7.63 -22.81
C SER A 317 -3.31 -6.68 -23.34
N VAL A 318 -2.35 -7.21 -24.13
CA VAL A 318 -1.31 -6.39 -24.78
C VAL A 318 -1.96 -5.47 -25.81
N PHE A 319 -1.68 -4.17 -25.74
CA PHE A 319 -2.13 -3.18 -26.73
C PHE A 319 -0.99 -2.54 -27.52
N ARG A 320 0.24 -2.58 -27.00
CA ARG A 320 1.42 -2.09 -27.70
C ARG A 320 2.64 -2.95 -27.38
N THR A 321 3.47 -3.21 -28.37
CA THR A 321 4.78 -3.85 -28.27
C THR A 321 5.84 -2.93 -28.83
N PHE A 322 6.95 -2.76 -28.08
CA PHE A 322 8.16 -2.10 -28.54
C PHE A 322 9.32 -3.10 -28.50
N THR A 323 10.20 -3.05 -29.46
CA THR A 323 11.41 -3.86 -29.51
C THR A 323 12.61 -3.02 -29.89
N ASN A 324 13.82 -3.44 -29.50
CA ASN A 324 15.05 -2.76 -29.89
C ASN A 324 15.25 -2.72 -31.41
N THR A 325 14.62 -3.59 -32.18
CA THR A 325 14.65 -3.58 -33.64
C THR A 325 13.66 -2.60 -34.25
N SER A 326 12.52 -2.34 -33.57
CA SER A 326 11.51 -1.38 -34.05
C SER A 326 11.98 0.08 -33.91
N ILE A 327 12.85 0.39 -32.94
CA ILE A 327 13.35 1.75 -32.67
C ILE A 327 14.85 1.96 -32.96
N ARG A 328 15.50 1.04 -33.63
CA ARG A 328 16.95 0.94 -33.83
C ARG A 328 17.70 0.65 -32.50
N SER A 329 18.37 -0.49 -32.46
CA SER A 329 18.98 -1.05 -31.25
C SER A 329 19.96 -0.12 -30.51
N GLN A 330 20.64 0.77 -31.23
CA GLN A 330 21.60 1.73 -30.66
C GLN A 330 20.94 2.82 -29.77
N TYR A 331 19.64 3.04 -29.91
CA TYR A 331 18.88 4.01 -29.11
C TYR A 331 18.07 3.38 -27.99
N TRP A 332 18.17 2.05 -27.82
CA TRP A 332 17.42 1.31 -26.81
C TRP A 332 18.00 1.52 -25.41
N SER A 333 17.48 2.46 -24.66
CA SER A 333 17.89 2.77 -23.27
C SER A 333 17.24 1.86 -22.21
N PHE A 334 16.29 1.00 -22.61
CA PHE A 334 15.41 0.25 -21.72
C PHE A 334 16.00 -1.10 -21.20
N ASN A 335 17.33 -1.23 -21.19
CA ASN A 335 18.01 -2.37 -20.57
C ASN A 335 18.71 -1.98 -19.24
N SER A 336 18.38 -0.81 -18.70
CA SER A 336 18.85 -0.29 -17.41
C SER A 336 17.73 -0.33 -16.36
N PRO A 337 18.03 -0.16 -15.07
CA PRO A 337 16.97 -0.03 -14.05
C PRO A 337 16.16 1.25 -14.20
N PHE A 338 14.86 1.19 -13.89
CA PHE A 338 13.90 2.29 -13.91
C PHE A 338 13.18 2.39 -12.58
N PHE A 339 12.80 3.60 -12.18
CA PHE A 339 11.95 3.84 -11.02
C PHE A 339 10.52 4.20 -11.46
N LEU A 340 9.55 3.88 -10.62
CA LEU A 340 8.13 4.12 -10.88
C LEU A 340 7.69 5.50 -10.44
N ILE A 341 6.73 6.06 -11.18
CA ILE A 341 6.07 7.33 -10.91
C ILE A 341 4.56 7.20 -11.07
N LEU A 342 3.83 7.79 -10.14
CA LEU A 342 2.37 7.91 -10.16
C LEU A 342 1.99 9.35 -9.89
N ASN A 343 1.16 9.94 -10.76
CA ASN A 343 0.68 11.30 -10.60
C ASN A 343 -0.67 11.52 -11.27
N ASN A 344 -1.36 12.58 -10.89
CA ASN A 344 -2.43 13.14 -11.68
C ASN A 344 -2.07 14.60 -12.03
N ALA A 345 -1.51 14.82 -13.22
CA ALA A 345 -1.31 16.16 -13.75
C ALA A 345 -2.64 16.80 -14.14
N THR A 346 -2.60 18.08 -14.44
CA THR A 346 -3.69 18.80 -15.12
C THR A 346 -3.09 19.51 -16.31
N GLY A 347 -3.69 19.38 -17.49
CA GLY A 347 -3.07 19.96 -18.69
C GLY A 347 -3.93 19.78 -19.93
N ASP A 348 -3.42 20.25 -21.06
CA ASP A 348 -4.14 20.21 -22.32
C ASP A 348 -4.32 18.79 -22.86
N PHE A 349 -3.44 17.85 -22.49
CA PHE A 349 -3.62 16.43 -22.78
C PHE A 349 -4.91 15.88 -22.15
N GLY A 350 -5.33 16.43 -20.99
CA GLY A 350 -6.59 16.09 -20.33
C GLY A 350 -7.83 16.76 -20.91
N GLY A 351 -7.69 17.59 -21.94
CA GLY A 351 -8.76 18.37 -22.55
C GLY A 351 -9.19 19.59 -21.72
N ALA A 352 -10.35 20.14 -22.06
CA ALA A 352 -10.89 21.29 -21.34
C ALA A 352 -11.40 20.91 -19.95
N TRP A 353 -11.23 21.82 -18.97
CA TRP A 353 -11.81 21.65 -17.65
C TRP A 353 -13.33 21.64 -17.69
N THR A 354 -13.95 20.62 -17.08
CA THR A 354 -15.40 20.39 -17.12
C THR A 354 -16.14 20.84 -15.87
N GLY A 355 -15.53 21.75 -15.08
CA GLY A 355 -16.22 22.41 -13.95
C GLY A 355 -16.16 21.68 -12.61
N TRP A 356 -15.44 20.55 -12.50
CA TRP A 356 -15.27 19.84 -11.22
C TRP A 356 -14.43 20.65 -10.21
N THR A 357 -14.74 20.52 -8.92
CA THR A 357 -13.97 21.15 -7.84
C THR A 357 -12.91 20.22 -7.25
N GLN A 358 -13.15 18.91 -7.35
CA GLN A 358 -12.24 17.86 -6.92
C GLN A 358 -12.38 16.65 -7.85
N SER A 359 -11.27 15.98 -8.12
CA SER A 359 -11.20 14.71 -8.82
C SER A 359 -10.21 13.79 -8.08
N GLN A 360 -10.34 12.47 -8.24
CA GLN A 360 -9.52 11.51 -7.53
C GLN A 360 -9.01 10.41 -8.45
N MET A 361 -7.70 10.14 -8.38
CA MET A 361 -7.08 8.92 -8.88
C MET A 361 -6.88 7.98 -7.70
N GLN A 362 -7.33 6.74 -7.80
CA GLN A 362 -7.22 5.73 -6.74
C GLN A 362 -6.29 4.61 -7.21
N ILE A 363 -5.32 4.27 -6.40
CA ILE A 363 -4.34 3.22 -6.68
C ILE A 363 -4.47 2.14 -5.60
N ASP A 364 -4.94 0.95 -5.99
CA ASP A 364 -5.17 -0.19 -5.09
C ASP A 364 -3.84 -0.87 -4.73
N TYR A 365 -3.01 -1.14 -5.72
CA TYR A 365 -1.70 -1.75 -5.51
C TYR A 365 -0.73 -1.45 -6.65
N VAL A 366 0.56 -1.70 -6.37
CA VAL A 366 1.61 -1.89 -7.36
C VAL A 366 2.36 -3.17 -7.03
N ARG A 367 2.54 -4.07 -8.02
CA ARG A 367 3.14 -5.39 -7.83
C ARG A 367 4.10 -5.72 -8.94
N ALA A 368 5.17 -6.44 -8.63
CA ALA A 368 6.18 -6.86 -9.59
C ALA A 368 6.50 -8.35 -9.45
N TRP A 369 6.54 -9.06 -10.56
CA TRP A 369 6.88 -10.49 -10.65
C TRP A 369 8.00 -10.73 -11.65
N LYS A 370 8.66 -11.87 -11.54
CA LYS A 370 9.47 -12.37 -12.64
C LYS A 370 8.61 -12.63 -13.87
N LEU A 371 9.17 -12.36 -15.04
CA LEU A 371 8.57 -12.61 -16.36
C LEU A 371 9.54 -13.43 -17.20
N ASP A 372 9.13 -14.62 -17.65
CA ASP A 372 9.97 -15.52 -18.45
C ASP A 372 11.37 -15.74 -17.85
N GLY A 373 11.43 -15.85 -16.52
CA GLY A 373 12.67 -16.00 -15.76
C GLY A 373 13.45 -14.71 -15.51
N GLN A 374 13.08 -13.57 -16.12
CA GLN A 374 13.73 -12.27 -15.95
C GLN A 374 12.98 -11.41 -14.92
N GLY A 375 13.66 -10.45 -14.37
CA GLY A 375 13.12 -9.46 -13.42
C GLY A 375 13.97 -9.32 -12.18
N GLU A 376 14.29 -8.10 -11.85
CA GLU A 376 15.08 -7.71 -10.68
C GLU A 376 14.46 -6.48 -10.02
N VAL A 377 14.50 -6.43 -8.69
CA VAL A 377 14.10 -5.27 -7.89
C VAL A 377 15.27 -4.85 -7.01
N PHE A 378 15.63 -3.58 -7.07
CA PHE A 378 16.72 -2.99 -6.31
C PHE A 378 16.12 -2.12 -5.21
N LEU A 379 16.29 -2.53 -3.95
CA LEU A 379 16.00 -1.71 -2.78
C LEU A 379 17.27 -0.89 -2.44
N ARG A 380 17.11 0.43 -2.26
CA ARG A 380 18.20 1.38 -2.04
C ARG A 380 18.24 1.87 -0.60
#